data_d04abde39e37a50d2e98d8404ca40c6e
#
_entry.id   d04abde39e37a50d2e98d8404ca40c6e
#
_cell.length_a   1.000
_cell.length_b   1.000
_cell.length_c   1.000
_cell.angle_alpha   90.00
_cell.angle_beta   90.00
_cell.angle_gamma   90.00
#
_symmetry.space_group_name_H-M   'P 1'
#
loop_
_entity.id
_entity.type
_entity.pdbx_description
1 polymer ?
#
loop_
_entity_poly.entity_id
_entity_poly.type
_entity_poly.pdbx_seq_one_letter_code
_entity_poly.pdbx_strand_id
1 'polypeptide(L)'
;MIIFLYGADTFRSRRQLKKMTEKFKQDRDPQGLNVVSLDCTKDEDGKIMEQLLAVPFLAEKRMVVLENLLTATGKGDLQTEILKRVEEKGLDENNVYVFWQGVGKPKTKAGKELLARLLKEKYAQEFEEVKGVKLSAWISAEAKGRGGKISKH
;
A
#
# COMPACT_ATOMS: atom_id res chain seq x y z
N MET A 1 -5.88 10.94 0.12
CA MET A 1 -4.44 10.72 0.38
C MET A 1 -3.99 9.38 -0.19
N ILE A 2 -2.92 9.39 -0.95
CA ILE A 2 -2.37 8.17 -1.54
C ILE A 2 -1.04 7.86 -0.87
N ILE A 3 -0.89 6.62 -0.42
CA ILE A 3 0.33 6.13 0.23
C ILE A 3 0.81 4.93 -0.57
N PHE A 4 2.11 4.89 -0.88
CA PHE A 4 2.69 3.79 -1.65
C PHE A 4 3.83 3.17 -0.83
N LEU A 5 3.64 1.93 -0.41
CA LEU A 5 4.65 1.19 0.35
C LEU A 5 5.19 0.07 -0.55
N TYR A 6 6.49 0.05 -0.78
CA TYR A 6 7.07 -0.93 -1.70
C TYR A 6 8.50 -1.25 -1.31
N GLY A 7 9.08 -2.24 -1.98
CA GLY A 7 10.47 -2.60 -1.76
C GLY A 7 10.64 -4.06 -1.38
N ALA A 8 11.89 -4.50 -1.35
CA ALA A 8 12.22 -5.91 -1.14
C ALA A 8 12.02 -6.36 0.30
N ASP A 9 12.10 -5.44 1.27
CA ASP A 9 11.91 -5.80 2.67
C ASP A 9 10.42 -5.80 3.01
N THR A 10 9.76 -6.91 2.67
CA THR A 10 8.32 -7.01 2.88
C THR A 10 7.95 -7.16 4.34
N PHE A 11 8.88 -7.59 5.18
CA PHE A 11 8.61 -7.67 6.61
C PHE A 11 8.38 -6.27 7.17
N ARG A 12 9.27 -5.34 6.85
CA ARG A 12 9.15 -3.99 7.37
C ARG A 12 7.99 -3.23 6.72
N SER A 13 7.76 -3.42 5.42
CA SER A 13 6.64 -2.73 4.78
C SER A 13 5.30 -3.24 5.29
N ARG A 14 5.19 -4.54 5.57
CA ARG A 14 3.99 -5.10 6.17
C ARG A 14 3.78 -4.57 7.59
N ARG A 15 4.85 -4.45 8.35
CA ARG A 15 4.77 -3.92 9.70
C ARG A 15 4.27 -2.47 9.68
N GLN A 16 4.77 -1.68 8.73
CA GLN A 16 4.33 -0.31 8.59
C GLN A 16 2.85 -0.25 8.19
N LEU A 17 2.44 -1.10 7.27
CA LEU A 17 1.03 -1.18 6.87
C LEU A 17 0.14 -1.51 8.05
N LYS A 18 0.55 -2.48 8.86
CA LYS A 18 -0.22 -2.88 10.03
C LYS A 18 -0.35 -1.72 11.02
N LYS A 19 0.73 -1.00 11.27
CA LYS A 19 0.71 0.14 12.16
C LYS A 19 -0.26 1.22 11.68
N MET A 20 -0.23 1.51 10.38
CA MET A 20 -1.10 2.51 9.80
C MET A 20 -2.57 2.10 9.89
N THR A 21 -2.83 0.84 9.63
CA THR A 21 -4.19 0.31 9.69
C THR A 21 -4.74 0.37 11.11
N GLU A 22 -3.94 -0.04 12.08
CA GLU A 22 -4.35 -0.04 13.46
C GLU A 22 -4.58 1.39 13.98
N LYS A 23 -3.71 2.30 13.57
CA LYS A 23 -3.89 3.69 13.98
C LYS A 23 -5.14 4.31 13.37
N PHE A 24 -5.42 4.02 12.11
CA PHE A 24 -6.63 4.50 11.46
C PHE A 24 -7.87 3.99 12.20
N LYS A 25 -7.89 2.70 12.54
CA LYS A 25 -9.03 2.12 13.27
C LYS A 25 -9.20 2.78 14.62
N GLN A 26 -8.09 2.95 15.34
CA GLN A 26 -8.15 3.54 16.67
C GLN A 26 -8.64 4.98 16.65
N ASP A 27 -8.16 5.77 15.70
CA ASP A 27 -8.45 7.19 15.67
C ASP A 27 -9.79 7.53 14.99
N ARG A 28 -10.19 6.72 14.00
CA ARG A 28 -11.32 7.11 13.15
C ARG A 28 -12.36 6.03 12.89
N ASP A 29 -12.05 4.78 13.20
CA ASP A 29 -12.91 3.67 12.80
C ASP A 29 -12.80 2.52 13.80
N PRO A 30 -13.20 2.76 15.07
CA PRO A 30 -12.98 1.77 16.12
C PRO A 30 -13.58 0.40 15.85
N GLN A 31 -14.66 0.35 15.06
CA GLN A 31 -15.31 -0.93 14.75
C GLN A 31 -14.74 -1.58 13.49
N GLY A 32 -13.83 -0.92 12.80
CA GLY A 32 -13.22 -1.48 11.61
C GLY A 32 -14.13 -1.59 10.41
N LEU A 33 -15.20 -0.80 10.36
CA LEU A 33 -16.17 -0.86 9.28
C LEU A 33 -15.70 -0.15 8.01
N ASN A 34 -14.70 0.69 8.12
CA ASN A 34 -14.25 1.53 7.01
C ASN A 34 -12.80 1.25 6.61
N VAL A 35 -12.29 0.06 6.91
CA VAL A 35 -10.98 -0.39 6.46
C VAL A 35 -11.18 -1.65 5.65
N VAL A 36 -10.69 -1.65 4.40
CA VAL A 36 -10.78 -2.83 3.56
C VAL A 36 -9.43 -3.10 2.93
N SER A 37 -9.06 -4.38 2.88
CA SER A 37 -7.85 -4.84 2.20
C SER A 37 -8.25 -5.69 1.01
N LEU A 38 -7.67 -5.41 -0.14
CA LEU A 38 -7.98 -6.10 -1.38
C LEU A 38 -6.70 -6.75 -1.90
N ASP A 39 -6.78 -8.05 -2.20
CA ASP A 39 -5.68 -8.77 -2.82
C ASP A 39 -5.89 -8.72 -4.33
N CYS A 40 -5.17 -7.85 -5.00
CA CYS A 40 -5.39 -7.63 -6.44
C CYS A 40 -4.97 -8.80 -7.30
N THR A 41 -4.32 -9.80 -6.73
CA THR A 41 -3.98 -11.01 -7.46
C THR A 41 -5.12 -12.04 -7.41
N LYS A 42 -6.05 -11.89 -6.47
CA LYS A 42 -7.14 -12.85 -6.27
C LYS A 42 -8.53 -12.27 -6.43
N ASP A 43 -8.73 -11.04 -5.98
CA ASP A 43 -10.05 -10.42 -6.03
C ASP A 43 -10.40 -10.00 -7.45
N GLU A 44 -11.69 -10.04 -7.77
CA GLU A 44 -12.14 -9.67 -9.09
C GLU A 44 -12.13 -8.15 -9.29
N ASP A 45 -11.94 -7.73 -10.54
CA ASP A 45 -11.84 -6.30 -10.86
C ASP A 45 -13.05 -5.51 -10.39
N GLY A 46 -14.24 -6.07 -10.57
CA GLY A 46 -15.47 -5.40 -10.15
C GLY A 46 -15.53 -5.16 -8.66
N LYS A 47 -15.11 -6.16 -7.88
CA LYS A 47 -15.06 -6.03 -6.42
C LYS A 47 -14.06 -4.97 -6.01
N ILE A 48 -12.88 -4.99 -6.65
CA ILE A 48 -11.84 -4.03 -6.32
C ILE A 48 -12.33 -2.61 -6.59
N MET A 49 -12.92 -2.39 -7.76
CA MET A 49 -13.41 -1.06 -8.11
C MET A 49 -14.57 -0.63 -7.21
N GLU A 50 -15.45 -1.55 -6.87
CA GLU A 50 -16.56 -1.24 -5.98
C GLU A 50 -16.06 -0.75 -4.63
N GLN A 51 -15.09 -1.45 -4.05
CA GLN A 51 -14.54 -1.07 -2.77
C GLN A 51 -13.70 0.20 -2.85
N LEU A 52 -13.01 0.39 -3.96
CA LEU A 52 -12.20 1.59 -4.15
C LEU A 52 -13.07 2.84 -4.18
N LEU A 53 -14.26 2.75 -4.76
CA LEU A 53 -15.14 3.90 -4.95
C LEU A 53 -16.22 4.02 -3.89
N ALA A 54 -16.29 3.10 -2.94
CA ALA A 54 -17.31 3.15 -1.91
C ALA A 54 -17.13 4.36 -1.00
N VAL A 55 -18.25 4.88 -0.50
CA VAL A 55 -18.21 6.01 0.42
C VAL A 55 -18.05 5.50 1.87
N PRO A 56 -17.57 6.34 2.78
CA PRO A 56 -17.45 5.93 4.18
C PRO A 56 -18.82 5.59 4.78
N PHE A 57 -18.80 4.63 5.72
CA PHE A 57 -20.01 4.21 6.41
C PHE A 57 -19.94 4.68 7.86
N LEU A 58 -20.81 5.61 8.22
CA LEU A 58 -20.87 6.18 9.57
C LEU A 58 -19.52 6.71 10.05
N ALA A 59 -18.74 7.27 9.13
CA ALA A 59 -17.43 7.83 9.44
C ALA A 59 -17.10 8.86 8.37
N GLU A 60 -16.07 9.66 8.63
CA GLU A 60 -15.65 10.69 7.69
C GLU A 60 -14.72 10.17 6.61
N LYS A 61 -14.03 9.06 6.87
CA LYS A 61 -12.99 8.54 5.97
C LYS A 61 -13.04 7.03 5.88
N ARG A 62 -12.54 6.53 4.74
CA ARG A 62 -12.30 5.10 4.55
C ARG A 62 -10.81 4.91 4.29
N MET A 63 -10.30 3.72 4.63
CA MET A 63 -8.96 3.30 4.23
C MET A 63 -9.10 2.08 3.33
N VAL A 64 -8.56 2.17 2.13
CA VAL A 64 -8.57 1.07 1.18
C VAL A 64 -7.14 0.66 0.91
N VAL A 65 -6.83 -0.61 1.16
CA VAL A 65 -5.50 -1.16 0.93
C VAL A 65 -5.56 -2.04 -0.31
N LEU A 66 -4.70 -1.74 -1.29
CA LEU A 66 -4.61 -2.54 -2.51
C LEU A 66 -3.25 -3.23 -2.52
N GLU A 67 -3.28 -4.56 -2.48
CA GLU A 67 -2.04 -5.33 -2.39
C GLU A 67 -1.68 -5.96 -3.73
N ASN A 68 -0.42 -5.76 -4.13
CA ASN A 68 0.17 -6.38 -5.31
C ASN A 68 -0.55 -6.07 -6.62
N LEU A 69 -1.12 -4.87 -6.72
CA LEU A 69 -1.79 -4.46 -7.95
C LEU A 69 -0.82 -4.39 -9.12
N LEU A 70 0.41 -3.93 -8.88
CA LEU A 70 1.35 -3.68 -9.96
C LEU A 70 1.83 -4.97 -10.64
N THR A 71 1.88 -6.06 -9.89
CA THR A 71 2.38 -7.33 -10.42
C THR A 71 1.27 -8.34 -10.69
N ALA A 72 0.02 -7.97 -10.50
CA ALA A 72 -1.10 -8.86 -10.73
C ALA A 72 -1.23 -9.17 -12.22
N THR A 73 -1.31 -10.47 -12.56
CA THR A 73 -1.43 -10.90 -13.95
C THR A 73 -2.88 -10.81 -14.41
N GLY A 74 -3.08 -10.50 -15.68
CA GLY A 74 -4.41 -10.40 -16.23
C GLY A 74 -5.20 -9.20 -15.73
N LYS A 75 -4.53 -8.20 -15.19
CA LYS A 75 -5.18 -7.05 -14.58
C LYS A 75 -4.88 -5.74 -15.29
N GLY A 76 -4.52 -5.81 -16.58
CA GLY A 76 -4.18 -4.61 -17.32
C GLY A 76 -5.28 -3.57 -17.35
N ASP A 77 -6.53 -3.99 -17.51
CA ASP A 77 -7.65 -3.04 -17.53
C ASP A 77 -7.85 -2.38 -16.18
N LEU A 78 -7.73 -3.15 -15.11
CA LEU A 78 -7.83 -2.61 -13.76
C LEU A 78 -6.71 -1.62 -13.48
N GLN A 79 -5.49 -1.98 -13.85
CA GLN A 79 -4.34 -1.11 -13.66
C GLN A 79 -4.52 0.21 -14.43
N THR A 80 -5.03 0.12 -15.65
CA THR A 80 -5.29 1.32 -16.47
C THR A 80 -6.35 2.20 -15.83
N GLU A 81 -7.43 1.60 -15.35
CA GLU A 81 -8.50 2.37 -14.74
C GLU A 81 -8.03 3.07 -13.46
N ILE A 82 -7.27 2.36 -12.64
CA ILE A 82 -6.79 2.96 -11.39
C ILE A 82 -5.76 4.05 -11.70
N LEU A 83 -4.88 3.83 -12.67
CA LEU A 83 -3.93 4.86 -13.09
C LEU A 83 -4.66 6.13 -13.50
N LYS A 84 -5.71 5.98 -14.30
CA LYS A 84 -6.49 7.12 -14.77
C LYS A 84 -7.08 7.89 -13.59
N ARG A 85 -7.63 7.18 -12.61
CA ARG A 85 -8.21 7.84 -11.45
C ARG A 85 -7.16 8.56 -10.61
N VAL A 86 -5.98 7.99 -10.48
CA VAL A 86 -4.90 8.64 -9.74
C VAL A 86 -4.46 9.90 -10.48
N GLU A 87 -4.31 9.82 -11.79
CA GLU A 87 -3.85 10.96 -12.58
C GLU A 87 -4.88 12.08 -12.65
N GLU A 88 -6.15 11.74 -12.72
CA GLU A 88 -7.23 12.72 -12.84
C GLU A 88 -7.81 13.12 -11.51
N LYS A 89 -7.16 12.69 -10.41
CA LYS A 89 -7.65 12.97 -9.05
C LYS A 89 -9.08 12.54 -8.86
N GLY A 90 -9.42 11.37 -9.42
CA GLY A 90 -10.75 10.81 -9.32
C GLY A 90 -11.00 9.97 -8.09
N LEU A 91 -10.07 9.97 -7.14
CA LEU A 91 -10.26 9.33 -5.85
C LEU A 91 -10.54 10.40 -4.81
N ASP A 92 -11.37 10.07 -3.82
CA ASP A 92 -11.76 11.03 -2.79
C ASP A 92 -10.55 11.40 -1.95
N GLU A 93 -10.21 12.68 -1.92
CA GLU A 93 -9.05 13.16 -1.18
C GLU A 93 -9.19 12.97 0.33
N ASN A 94 -10.39 12.81 0.82
CA ASN A 94 -10.61 12.58 2.25
C ASN A 94 -10.31 11.15 2.66
N ASN A 95 -10.33 10.21 1.73
CA ASN A 95 -10.04 8.82 2.04
C ASN A 95 -8.54 8.55 1.96
N VAL A 96 -8.12 7.42 2.56
CA VAL A 96 -6.73 6.98 2.51
C VAL A 96 -6.65 5.75 1.63
N TYR A 97 -5.82 5.83 0.59
CA TYR A 97 -5.60 4.71 -0.32
C TYR A 97 -4.15 4.27 -0.19
N VAL A 98 -3.95 3.04 0.28
CA VAL A 98 -2.61 2.51 0.46
C VAL A 98 -2.36 1.45 -0.62
N PHE A 99 -1.34 1.70 -1.44
CA PHE A 99 -0.88 0.71 -2.42
C PHE A 99 0.32 0.01 -1.79
N TRP A 100 0.15 -1.26 -1.48
CA TRP A 100 1.24 -2.06 -0.92
C TRP A 100 1.74 -3.03 -1.98
N GLN A 101 3.03 -2.98 -2.28
CA GLN A 101 3.62 -3.84 -3.31
C GLN A 101 4.75 -4.65 -2.71
N GLY A 102 4.64 -5.98 -2.82
CA GLY A 102 5.70 -6.90 -2.41
C GLY A 102 6.76 -7.01 -3.49
N VAL A 103 7.55 -8.08 -3.43
CA VAL A 103 8.63 -8.28 -4.40
C VAL A 103 8.07 -8.53 -5.79
N GLY A 104 8.86 -8.18 -6.79
CA GLY A 104 8.49 -8.37 -8.17
C GLY A 104 8.39 -7.05 -8.90
N LYS A 105 8.36 -7.14 -10.22
CA LYS A 105 8.25 -5.97 -11.08
C LYS A 105 7.04 -6.10 -11.98
N PRO A 106 6.40 -4.98 -12.32
CA PRO A 106 5.26 -5.03 -13.23
C PRO A 106 5.69 -5.54 -14.60
N LYS A 107 4.83 -6.36 -15.19
CA LYS A 107 5.10 -6.93 -16.50
C LYS A 107 4.24 -6.34 -17.60
N THR A 108 3.16 -5.66 -17.24
CA THR A 108 2.30 -5.02 -18.21
C THR A 108 2.69 -3.56 -18.39
N LYS A 109 2.32 -3.00 -19.53
CA LYS A 109 2.56 -1.59 -19.78
C LYS A 109 1.83 -0.74 -18.73
N ALA A 110 0.57 -1.07 -18.48
CA ALA A 110 -0.23 -0.33 -17.50
C ALA A 110 0.36 -0.40 -16.11
N GLY A 111 0.85 -1.59 -15.70
CA GLY A 111 1.49 -1.74 -14.40
C GLY A 111 2.75 -0.92 -14.27
N LYS A 112 3.54 -0.85 -15.34
CA LYS A 112 4.75 -0.03 -15.33
C LYS A 112 4.44 1.44 -15.24
N GLU A 113 3.41 1.89 -15.95
CA GLU A 113 3.00 3.28 -15.92
C GLU A 113 2.43 3.65 -14.54
N LEU A 114 1.67 2.74 -13.95
CA LEU A 114 1.14 2.96 -12.62
C LEU A 114 2.25 3.05 -11.58
N LEU A 115 3.25 2.17 -11.69
CA LEU A 115 4.41 2.25 -10.80
C LEU A 115 5.08 3.61 -10.91
N ALA A 116 5.34 4.06 -12.15
CA ALA A 116 6.00 5.35 -12.36
C ALA A 116 5.19 6.48 -11.72
N ARG A 117 3.87 6.40 -11.83
CA ARG A 117 3.01 7.44 -11.25
C ARG A 117 3.01 7.41 -9.73
N LEU A 118 2.95 6.21 -9.14
CA LEU A 118 2.94 6.09 -7.69
C LEU A 118 4.24 6.51 -7.05
N LEU A 119 5.35 6.33 -7.77
CA LEU A 119 6.64 6.79 -7.27
C LEU A 119 6.73 8.31 -7.12
N LYS A 120 5.84 9.03 -7.78
CA LYS A 120 5.80 10.50 -7.68
C LYS A 120 4.94 10.98 -6.52
N GLU A 121 4.25 10.09 -5.84
CA GLU A 121 3.40 10.49 -4.74
C GLU A 121 4.22 10.96 -3.54
N LYS A 122 3.69 11.93 -2.82
CA LYS A 122 4.36 12.50 -1.66
C LYS A 122 4.68 11.44 -0.60
N TYR A 123 3.81 10.47 -0.45
CA TYR A 123 3.96 9.44 0.57
C TYR A 123 4.36 8.09 0.01
N ALA A 124 5.26 8.11 -0.98
CA ALA A 124 5.87 6.87 -1.48
C ALA A 124 7.07 6.55 -0.59
N GLN A 125 7.12 5.32 -0.06
CA GLN A 125 8.17 4.91 0.85
C GLN A 125 8.72 3.55 0.43
N GLU A 126 10.02 3.50 0.21
CA GLU A 126 10.70 2.26 -0.15
C GLU A 126 11.31 1.61 1.08
N PHE A 127 11.17 0.29 1.15
CA PHE A 127 11.75 -0.53 2.22
C PHE A 127 12.82 -1.41 1.58
N GLU A 128 14.05 -0.93 1.60
CA GLU A 128 15.15 -1.64 0.96
C GLU A 128 15.59 -2.84 1.79
N GLU A 129 16.06 -3.85 1.09
CA GLU A 129 16.56 -5.04 1.74
C GLU A 129 17.84 -4.73 2.51
N VAL A 130 17.94 -5.24 3.75
CA VAL A 130 19.14 -5.10 4.55
C VAL A 130 20.00 -6.34 4.31
N LYS A 131 21.26 -6.15 3.92
CA LYS A 131 22.13 -7.26 3.52
C LYS A 131 23.39 -7.37 4.36
N GLY A 132 23.89 -8.60 4.46
CA GLY A 132 25.19 -8.88 5.03
C GLY A 132 25.35 -8.42 6.47
N VAL A 133 26.46 -7.78 6.71
CA VAL A 133 26.78 -7.33 8.07
C VAL A 133 25.73 -6.38 8.61
N LYS A 134 25.19 -5.54 7.73
CA LYS A 134 24.15 -4.63 8.14
C LYS A 134 22.90 -5.35 8.62
N LEU A 135 22.58 -6.45 7.98
CA LEU A 135 21.43 -7.25 8.38
C LEU A 135 21.63 -7.79 9.79
N SER A 136 22.81 -8.31 10.09
CA SER A 136 23.12 -8.80 11.42
C SER A 136 22.98 -7.71 12.48
N ALA A 137 23.55 -6.55 12.20
CA ALA A 137 23.51 -5.45 13.14
C ALA A 137 22.07 -4.98 13.35
N TRP A 138 21.29 -4.95 12.26
CA TRP A 138 19.90 -4.53 12.34
C TRP A 138 19.08 -5.49 13.20
N ILE A 139 19.30 -6.78 13.02
CA ILE A 139 18.58 -7.79 13.79
C ILE A 139 18.91 -7.68 15.26
N SER A 140 20.19 -7.46 15.58
CA SER A 140 20.59 -7.30 16.97
C SER A 140 19.91 -6.11 17.63
N ALA A 141 19.84 -5.00 16.92
CA ALA A 141 19.20 -3.80 17.46
C ALA A 141 17.71 -4.02 17.65
N GLU A 142 17.06 -4.73 16.71
CA GLU A 142 15.65 -5.04 16.84
C GLU A 142 15.41 -5.93 18.04
N ALA A 143 16.28 -6.91 18.25
CA ALA A 143 16.12 -7.82 19.36
C ALA A 143 16.19 -7.11 20.70
N LYS A 144 16.85 -5.97 20.76
CA LYS A 144 16.89 -5.18 21.96
C LYS A 144 15.67 -4.29 22.11
N GLY A 145 14.72 -4.48 21.26
CA GLY A 145 13.45 -3.85 21.39
C GLY A 145 13.30 -2.48 20.81
N ARG A 146 14.21 -2.07 20.03
CA ARG A 146 14.07 -0.75 19.52
C ARG A 146 14.32 -0.66 18.08
N GLY A 147 13.59 -1.26 17.33
CA GLY A 147 13.75 -1.25 15.94
C GLY A 147 13.67 0.12 15.30
N GLY A 148 13.07 1.03 15.97
CA GLY A 148 12.83 2.34 15.37
C GLY A 148 14.05 3.03 14.86
N LYS A 149 15.20 2.82 15.50
CA LYS A 149 16.33 3.53 15.03
C LYS A 149 16.98 2.91 13.86
N ILE A 150 16.61 1.76 13.49
CA ILE A 150 17.23 1.13 12.38
C ILE A 150 16.53 1.42 11.11
N SER A 151 15.34 1.86 11.20
CA SER A 151 14.56 1.94 9.99
C SER A 151 14.77 3.17 9.23
N LYS A 152 15.86 3.86 9.40
CA LYS A 152 16.01 4.98 8.59
C LYS A 152 16.54 4.58 7.31
N HIS A 153 16.03 4.79 6.31
CA HIS A 153 16.54 4.66 4.98
C HIS A 153 15.50 4.84 3.94
#